data_27d7b696fcdb0315aa1f8cfee619eb1f
#
_entry.id   27d7b696fcdb0315aa1f8cfee619eb1f
#
_cell.length_a   1.000
_cell.length_b   1.000
_cell.length_c   1.000
_cell.angle_alpha   90.00
_cell.angle_beta   90.00
_cell.angle_gamma   90.00
#
_symmetry.space_group_name_H-M   'P 1'
#
loop_
_entity.id
_entity.type
_entity.pdbx_description
1 polymer ?
#
loop_
_entity_poly.entity_id
_entity_poly.type
_entity_poly.pdbx_seq_one_letter_code
_entity_poly.pdbx_strand_id
1 'polypeptide(L)'
;QNLTDKKRQLILGLSTSTKALAIASSLEKEDKIVLLTSTYGEAEGLVSDLISVLGEELIYPFLVDDSPMVEFLMSSQEKIISRVEALRFLTDSSKKGILVCNIAASRLILPSPNVFKDSIIKISVGEEYDQHALIHQLKEVGYRKVTQVQTQGEFSLRGDILDIFEIRSEERRVG
;
A
#
# COMPACT_ATOMS: atom_id res chain seq x y z
N GLN A 1 28.37 -4.26 8.94
CA GLN A 1 27.65 -4.11 10.22
C GLN A 1 26.21 -4.53 10.01
N ASN A 2 25.70 -5.48 10.81
CA ASN A 2 24.36 -6.00 10.69
C ASN A 2 23.33 -4.98 11.21
N LEU A 3 22.43 -4.50 10.36
CA LEU A 3 21.28 -3.67 10.73
C LEU A 3 20.27 -4.40 11.64
N THR A 4 20.40 -5.70 11.80
CA THR A 4 19.45 -6.58 12.50
C THR A 4 19.72 -6.78 13.98
N ASP A 5 20.75 -6.15 14.55
CA ASP A 5 20.94 -6.17 16.00
C ASP A 5 19.87 -5.27 16.65
N LYS A 6 19.11 -5.79 17.61
CA LYS A 6 17.98 -5.11 18.29
C LYS A 6 18.36 -3.81 19.03
N LYS A 7 19.59 -3.36 18.91
CA LYS A 7 20.09 -2.11 19.46
C LYS A 7 19.98 -0.98 18.44
N ARG A 8 19.63 0.21 18.95
CA ARG A 8 19.67 1.45 18.17
C ARG A 8 21.07 1.65 17.59
N GLN A 9 21.16 1.75 16.26
CA GLN A 9 22.39 1.95 15.52
C GLN A 9 22.36 3.29 14.79
N LEU A 10 23.50 3.95 14.67
CA LEU A 10 23.69 5.13 13.86
C LEU A 10 24.69 4.80 12.76
N ILE A 11 24.27 4.93 11.50
CA ILE A 11 25.12 4.70 10.33
C ILE A 11 25.29 6.03 9.62
N LEU A 12 26.54 6.45 9.45
CA LEU A 12 26.90 7.70 8.80
C LEU A 12 27.63 7.43 7.49
N GLY A 13 27.59 8.42 6.57
CA GLY A 13 28.40 8.41 5.34
C GLY A 13 27.81 7.56 4.20
N LEU A 14 26.54 7.14 4.29
CA LEU A 14 25.88 6.44 3.19
C LEU A 14 25.39 7.45 2.15
N SER A 15 25.78 7.24 0.88
CA SER A 15 25.13 7.89 -0.27
C SER A 15 23.71 7.31 -0.47
N THR A 16 22.88 7.97 -1.29
CA THR A 16 21.50 7.55 -1.52
C THR A 16 21.40 6.10 -1.99
N SER A 17 22.14 5.72 -3.02
CA SER A 17 22.13 4.34 -3.54
C SER A 17 22.72 3.33 -2.55
N THR A 18 23.72 3.73 -1.76
CA THR A 18 24.30 2.85 -0.73
C THR A 18 23.31 2.61 0.42
N LYS A 19 22.45 3.59 0.72
CA LYS A 19 21.33 3.40 1.67
C LYS A 19 20.38 2.31 1.20
N ALA A 20 19.94 2.35 -0.06
CA ALA A 20 19.03 1.35 -0.62
C ALA A 20 19.63 -0.07 -0.55
N LEU A 21 20.91 -0.25 -0.92
CA LEU A 21 21.59 -1.53 -0.81
C LEU A 21 21.70 -2.04 0.64
N ALA A 22 22.05 -1.16 1.58
CA ALA A 22 22.14 -1.52 3.00
C ALA A 22 20.78 -1.94 3.58
N ILE A 23 19.72 -1.26 3.18
CA ILE A 23 18.34 -1.59 3.58
C ILE A 23 17.91 -2.91 2.93
N ALA A 24 18.15 -3.09 1.63
CA ALA A 24 17.81 -4.30 0.90
C ALA A 24 18.47 -5.55 1.52
N SER A 25 19.73 -5.45 1.94
CA SER A 25 20.44 -6.56 2.61
C SER A 25 19.81 -6.94 3.96
N SER A 26 19.12 -6.02 4.61
CA SER A 26 18.43 -6.30 5.87
C SER A 26 17.16 -7.13 5.66
N LEU A 27 16.54 -7.07 4.49
CA LEU A 27 15.35 -7.85 4.14
C LEU A 27 15.63 -9.37 4.02
N GLU A 28 16.90 -9.77 3.92
CA GLU A 28 17.28 -11.20 3.99
C GLU A 28 17.03 -11.80 5.38
N LYS A 29 17.04 -10.98 6.44
CA LYS A 29 16.92 -11.40 7.84
C LYS A 29 15.60 -10.99 8.49
N GLU A 30 14.98 -9.94 7.99
CA GLU A 30 13.72 -9.40 8.49
C GLU A 30 12.67 -9.50 7.40
N ASP A 31 11.51 -10.03 7.71
CA ASP A 31 10.42 -10.14 6.74
C ASP A 31 9.78 -8.78 6.45
N LYS A 32 9.77 -7.88 7.42
CA LYS A 32 9.17 -6.54 7.29
C LYS A 32 10.08 -5.45 7.80
N ILE A 33 10.26 -4.43 6.99
CA ILE A 33 10.99 -3.21 7.35
C ILE A 33 10.06 -2.02 7.15
N VAL A 34 10.06 -1.10 8.11
CA VAL A 34 9.38 0.20 7.99
C VAL A 34 10.44 1.28 7.96
N LEU A 35 10.46 2.06 6.90
CA LEU A 35 11.35 3.20 6.74
C LEU A 35 10.58 4.50 6.91
N LEU A 36 11.12 5.38 7.72
CA LEU A 36 10.60 6.72 7.93
C LEU A 36 11.60 7.75 7.42
N THR A 37 11.16 8.61 6.50
CA THR A 37 11.95 9.71 5.96
C THR A 37 11.41 11.07 6.45
N SER A 38 12.24 12.09 6.38
CA SER A 38 11.84 13.45 6.81
C SER A 38 10.86 14.09 5.83
N THR A 39 11.10 13.94 4.53
CA THR A 39 10.37 14.62 3.47
C THR A 39 9.78 13.65 2.45
N TYR A 40 8.81 14.15 1.67
CA TYR A 40 8.24 13.42 0.54
C TYR A 40 9.31 13.09 -0.51
N GLY A 41 10.12 14.06 -0.92
CA GLY A 41 11.15 13.86 -1.94
C GLY A 41 12.23 12.85 -1.56
N GLU A 42 12.63 12.81 -0.27
CA GLU A 42 13.52 11.75 0.22
C GLU A 42 12.88 10.36 0.14
N ALA A 43 11.60 10.27 0.50
CA ALA A 43 10.87 9.00 0.43
C ALA A 43 10.72 8.52 -1.01
N GLU A 44 10.33 9.40 -1.92
CA GLU A 44 10.16 9.09 -3.35
C GLU A 44 11.47 8.61 -3.99
N GLY A 45 12.57 9.31 -3.74
CA GLY A 45 13.90 8.90 -4.21
C GLY A 45 14.30 7.52 -3.66
N LEU A 46 14.04 7.28 -2.37
CA LEU A 46 14.35 5.99 -1.74
C LEU A 46 13.47 4.86 -2.27
N VAL A 47 12.19 5.11 -2.55
CA VAL A 47 11.28 4.15 -3.19
C VAL A 47 11.82 3.76 -4.57
N SER A 48 12.21 4.74 -5.41
CA SER A 48 12.78 4.48 -6.73
C SER A 48 14.06 3.64 -6.68
N ASP A 49 14.96 3.97 -5.75
CA ASP A 49 16.20 3.23 -5.56
C ASP A 49 15.94 1.78 -5.07
N LEU A 50 15.01 1.60 -4.14
CA LEU A 50 14.65 0.28 -3.61
C LEU A 50 13.95 -0.59 -4.66
N ILE A 51 13.06 -0.02 -5.47
CA ILE A 51 12.42 -0.72 -6.60
C ILE A 51 13.48 -1.21 -7.59
N SER A 52 14.48 -0.39 -7.87
CA SER A 52 15.57 -0.75 -8.79
C SER A 52 16.43 -1.91 -8.27
N VAL A 53 16.50 -2.12 -6.95
CA VAL A 53 17.32 -3.17 -6.32
C VAL A 53 16.51 -4.44 -6.04
N LEU A 54 15.25 -4.31 -5.58
CA LEU A 54 14.45 -5.41 -5.03
C LEU A 54 13.26 -5.80 -5.90
N GLY A 55 12.87 -4.97 -6.87
CA GLY A 55 11.59 -5.09 -7.58
C GLY A 55 10.45 -4.36 -6.87
N GLU A 56 9.40 -4.05 -7.62
CA GLU A 56 8.26 -3.28 -7.17
C GLU A 56 7.40 -4.04 -6.15
N GLU A 57 7.33 -5.36 -6.27
CA GLU A 57 6.47 -6.25 -5.46
C GLU A 57 6.83 -6.28 -3.96
N LEU A 58 8.04 -5.85 -3.61
CA LEU A 58 8.52 -5.81 -2.22
C LEU A 58 8.45 -4.41 -1.60
N ILE A 59 8.06 -3.40 -2.36
CA ILE A 59 8.07 -2.00 -1.90
C ILE A 59 6.65 -1.47 -1.78
N TYR A 60 6.32 -0.99 -0.60
CA TYR A 60 5.00 -0.46 -0.24
C TYR A 60 5.14 1.03 0.09
N PRO A 61 4.99 1.93 -0.90
CA PRO A 61 5.04 3.37 -0.64
C PRO A 61 3.76 3.84 0.05
N PHE A 62 3.92 4.55 1.15
CA PHE A 62 2.85 5.26 1.84
C PHE A 62 3.27 6.70 2.09
N LEU A 63 3.11 7.53 1.08
CA LEU A 63 3.63 8.87 1.03
C LEU A 63 2.49 9.91 1.03
N VAL A 64 2.73 11.00 1.75
CA VAL A 64 1.84 12.17 1.75
C VAL A 64 2.68 13.39 1.44
N ASP A 65 2.29 14.11 0.39
CA ASP A 65 2.90 15.39 0.06
C ASP A 65 2.26 16.49 0.90
N ASP A 66 3.08 17.27 1.59
CA ASP A 66 2.65 18.44 2.36
C ASP A 66 2.48 19.67 1.46
N SER A 67 2.77 19.58 0.16
CA SER A 67 2.62 20.70 -0.78
C SER A 67 1.15 20.91 -1.13
N PRO A 68 0.60 22.12 -0.92
CA PRO A 68 -0.79 22.44 -1.27
C PRO A 68 -1.12 22.23 -2.76
N MET A 69 -0.09 22.27 -3.63
CA MET A 69 -0.24 22.11 -5.09
C MET A 69 -0.45 20.66 -5.51
N VAL A 70 0.16 19.70 -4.83
CA VAL A 70 0.11 18.28 -5.20
C VAL A 70 -1.13 17.60 -4.63
N GLU A 71 -1.68 18.09 -3.53
CA GLU A 71 -2.96 17.61 -3.00
C GLU A 71 -4.10 17.70 -4.05
N PHE A 72 -3.97 18.61 -5.01
CA PHE A 72 -4.91 18.79 -6.12
C PHE A 72 -4.63 17.86 -7.32
N LEU A 73 -3.41 17.37 -7.50
CA LEU A 73 -2.98 16.59 -8.67
C LEU A 73 -3.11 15.07 -8.47
N MET A 74 -2.95 14.56 -7.25
CA MET A 74 -3.16 13.14 -6.99
C MET A 74 -4.65 12.81 -6.91
N SER A 75 -5.08 11.81 -7.67
CA SER A 75 -6.46 11.34 -7.58
C SER A 75 -6.75 10.85 -6.15
N SER A 76 -7.94 11.13 -5.66
CA SER A 76 -8.39 10.62 -4.35
C SER A 76 -8.29 9.09 -4.27
N GLN A 77 -8.33 8.43 -5.41
CA GLN A 77 -8.29 6.99 -5.56
C GLN A 77 -6.89 6.42 -5.38
N GLU A 78 -5.85 7.05 -5.92
CA GLU A 78 -4.45 6.65 -5.71
C GLU A 78 -4.06 6.73 -4.23
N LYS A 79 -4.53 7.76 -3.53
CA LYS A 79 -4.35 7.89 -2.06
C LYS A 79 -5.01 6.75 -1.30
N ILE A 80 -6.21 6.33 -1.72
CA ILE A 80 -6.93 5.19 -1.11
C ILE A 80 -6.16 3.89 -1.36
N ILE A 81 -5.73 3.64 -2.59
CA ILE A 81 -4.97 2.44 -2.97
C ILE A 81 -3.69 2.33 -2.13
N SER A 82 -2.87 3.38 -2.11
CA SER A 82 -1.63 3.41 -1.32
C SER A 82 -1.88 3.13 0.16
N ARG A 83 -2.95 3.71 0.73
CA ARG A 83 -3.33 3.49 2.14
C ARG A 83 -3.78 2.05 2.40
N VAL A 84 -4.57 1.47 1.51
CA VAL A 84 -5.04 0.08 1.63
C VAL A 84 -3.87 -0.89 1.54
N GLU A 85 -2.94 -0.68 0.61
CA GLU A 85 -1.75 -1.53 0.45
C GLU A 85 -0.82 -1.43 1.67
N ALA A 86 -0.61 -0.23 2.21
CA ALA A 86 0.15 -0.05 3.45
C ALA A 86 -0.49 -0.81 4.63
N LEU A 87 -1.82 -0.72 4.77
CA LEU A 87 -2.55 -1.44 5.82
C LEU A 87 -2.49 -2.95 5.62
N ARG A 88 -2.62 -3.44 4.40
CA ARG A 88 -2.45 -4.86 4.07
C ARG A 88 -1.05 -5.35 4.44
N PHE A 89 -0.02 -4.61 4.04
CA PHE A 89 1.36 -4.94 4.39
C PHE A 89 1.56 -5.02 5.91
N LEU A 90 1.04 -4.06 6.65
CA LEU A 90 1.21 -4.00 8.11
C LEU A 90 0.45 -5.11 8.84
N THR A 91 -0.75 -5.48 8.36
CA THR A 91 -1.66 -6.41 9.06
C THR A 91 -1.55 -7.86 8.63
N ASP A 92 -1.00 -8.15 7.45
CA ASP A 92 -0.82 -9.50 6.94
C ASP A 92 0.60 -10.01 7.28
N SER A 93 0.69 -10.99 8.18
CA SER A 93 1.98 -11.56 8.61
C SER A 93 2.70 -12.35 7.52
N SER A 94 2.01 -12.77 6.46
CA SER A 94 2.62 -13.50 5.35
C SER A 94 3.37 -12.60 4.36
N LYS A 95 3.09 -11.28 4.39
CA LYS A 95 3.73 -10.34 3.48
C LYS A 95 5.15 -10.02 3.92
N LYS A 96 6.07 -10.01 2.95
CA LYS A 96 7.46 -9.60 3.10
C LYS A 96 7.72 -8.32 2.29
N GLY A 97 8.59 -7.44 2.79
CA GLY A 97 8.97 -6.24 2.05
C GLY A 97 9.27 -5.02 2.92
N ILE A 98 9.23 -3.86 2.29
CA ILE A 98 9.62 -2.58 2.87
C ILE A 98 8.48 -1.57 2.70
N LEU A 99 7.92 -1.10 3.80
CA LEU A 99 7.04 0.06 3.82
C LEU A 99 7.88 1.32 3.90
N VAL A 100 7.74 2.21 2.94
CA VAL A 100 8.40 3.53 2.95
C VAL A 100 7.35 4.59 3.23
N CYS A 101 7.51 5.36 4.29
CA CYS A 101 6.63 6.48 4.62
C CYS A 101 7.44 7.72 5.01
N ASN A 102 6.86 8.89 4.82
CA ASN A 102 7.41 10.14 5.35
C ASN A 102 6.70 10.56 6.64
N ILE A 103 7.25 11.55 7.34
CA ILE A 103 6.68 12.05 8.61
C ILE A 103 5.21 12.48 8.43
N ALA A 104 4.86 13.13 7.31
CA ALA A 104 3.47 13.53 7.05
C ALA A 104 2.53 12.31 7.00
N ALA A 105 2.91 11.26 6.27
CA ALA A 105 2.14 10.02 6.19
C ALA A 105 2.02 9.32 7.56
N SER A 106 3.08 9.30 8.35
CA SER A 106 3.09 8.65 9.67
C SER A 106 2.13 9.30 10.69
N ARG A 107 1.70 10.54 10.43
CA ARG A 107 0.73 11.29 11.26
C ARG A 107 -0.72 11.04 10.89
N LEU A 108 -0.99 10.33 9.80
CA LEU A 108 -2.36 10.00 9.42
C LEU A 108 -2.97 8.99 10.39
N ILE A 109 -4.21 9.23 10.75
CA ILE A 109 -4.99 8.30 11.55
C ILE A 109 -5.41 7.14 10.65
N LEU A 110 -4.93 5.96 10.97
CA LEU A 110 -5.29 4.70 10.31
C LEU A 110 -6.28 3.92 11.19
N PRO A 111 -7.17 3.11 10.58
CA PRO A 111 -8.02 2.20 11.34
C PRO A 111 -7.17 1.19 12.12
N SER A 112 -7.70 0.69 13.23
CA SER A 112 -7.04 -0.40 13.94
C SER A 112 -6.95 -1.66 13.05
N PRO A 113 -5.97 -2.56 13.28
CA PRO A 113 -5.83 -3.78 12.48
C PRO A 113 -7.10 -4.64 12.43
N ASN A 114 -7.86 -4.70 13.51
CA ASN A 114 -9.10 -5.48 13.56
C ASN A 114 -10.18 -4.82 12.69
N VAL A 115 -10.40 -3.51 12.83
CA VAL A 115 -11.35 -2.76 12.00
C VAL A 115 -11.02 -2.91 10.52
N PHE A 116 -9.73 -2.83 10.16
CA PHE A 116 -9.31 -3.03 8.77
C PHE A 116 -9.59 -4.45 8.27
N LYS A 117 -9.28 -5.48 9.06
CA LYS A 117 -9.56 -6.88 8.70
C LYS A 117 -11.04 -7.16 8.54
N ASP A 118 -11.87 -6.59 9.41
CA ASP A 118 -13.33 -6.75 9.39
C ASP A 118 -13.98 -6.02 8.19
N SER A 119 -13.30 -5.01 7.63
CA SER A 119 -13.75 -4.29 6.43
C SER A 119 -13.40 -5.00 5.11
N ILE A 120 -12.65 -6.10 5.15
CA ILE A 120 -12.30 -6.87 3.95
C ILE A 120 -13.53 -7.67 3.50
N ILE A 121 -14.05 -7.33 2.32
CA ILE A 121 -15.13 -8.06 1.67
C ILE A 121 -14.53 -9.31 1.00
N LYS A 122 -15.02 -10.50 1.40
CA LYS A 122 -14.63 -11.76 0.77
C LYS A 122 -15.79 -12.26 -0.08
N ILE A 123 -15.48 -12.57 -1.33
CA ILE A 123 -16.45 -13.11 -2.29
C ILE A 123 -15.91 -14.47 -2.76
N SER A 124 -16.71 -15.52 -2.64
CA SER A 124 -16.32 -16.90 -3.00
C SER A 124 -17.23 -17.42 -4.12
N VAL A 125 -16.66 -18.21 -5.02
CA VAL A 125 -17.41 -18.84 -6.10
C VAL A 125 -18.38 -19.87 -5.50
N GLY A 126 -19.65 -19.83 -5.95
CA GLY A 126 -20.69 -20.76 -5.52
C GLY A 126 -21.48 -20.33 -4.27
N GLU A 127 -21.17 -19.17 -3.69
CA GLU A 127 -21.94 -18.57 -2.61
C GLU A 127 -22.97 -17.57 -3.15
N GLU A 128 -24.11 -17.47 -2.49
CA GLU A 128 -25.14 -16.47 -2.79
C GLU A 128 -24.93 -15.21 -1.94
N TYR A 129 -25.00 -14.04 -2.57
CA TYR A 129 -24.83 -12.75 -1.92
C TYR A 129 -26.04 -11.85 -2.14
N ASP A 130 -26.48 -11.15 -1.09
CA ASP A 130 -27.43 -10.05 -1.26
C ASP A 130 -26.74 -8.90 -1.99
N GLN A 131 -27.21 -8.63 -3.20
CA GLN A 131 -26.67 -7.61 -4.08
C GLN A 131 -26.70 -6.21 -3.44
N HIS A 132 -27.79 -5.87 -2.74
CA HIS A 132 -27.93 -4.56 -2.09
C HIS A 132 -26.94 -4.41 -0.92
N ALA A 133 -26.81 -5.44 -0.09
CA ALA A 133 -25.87 -5.45 1.01
C ALA A 133 -24.42 -5.34 0.51
N LEU A 134 -24.06 -6.08 -0.55
CA LEU A 134 -22.72 -6.05 -1.14
C LEU A 134 -22.37 -4.67 -1.74
N ILE A 135 -23.31 -4.04 -2.45
CA ILE A 135 -23.15 -2.69 -2.98
C ILE A 135 -22.95 -1.66 -1.86
N HIS A 136 -23.70 -1.81 -0.76
CA HIS A 136 -23.57 -0.94 0.40
C HIS A 136 -22.16 -1.07 1.01
N GLN A 137 -21.72 -2.31 1.26
CA GLN A 137 -20.38 -2.58 1.78
C GLN A 137 -19.27 -2.02 0.87
N LEU A 138 -19.37 -2.22 -0.46
CA LEU A 138 -18.40 -1.67 -1.41
C LEU A 138 -18.28 -0.15 -1.31
N LYS A 139 -19.41 0.56 -1.16
CA LYS A 139 -19.40 2.01 -0.98
C LYS A 139 -18.78 2.44 0.36
N GLU A 140 -19.09 1.71 1.44
CA GLU A 140 -18.53 2.00 2.77
C GLU A 140 -17.01 1.85 2.81
N VAL A 141 -16.45 0.87 2.11
CA VAL A 141 -14.99 0.69 2.00
C VAL A 141 -14.34 1.56 0.93
N GLY A 142 -15.10 2.47 0.29
CA GLY A 142 -14.57 3.51 -0.59
C GLY A 142 -14.58 3.19 -2.08
N TYR A 143 -15.23 2.10 -2.51
CA TYR A 143 -15.40 1.83 -3.93
C TYR A 143 -16.37 2.82 -4.59
N ARG A 144 -16.04 3.25 -5.80
CA ARG A 144 -16.85 4.16 -6.60
C ARG A 144 -17.72 3.41 -7.61
N LYS A 145 -19.03 3.69 -7.62
CA LYS A 145 -19.93 3.16 -8.64
C LYS A 145 -19.76 3.92 -9.96
N VAL A 146 -19.53 3.17 -11.03
CA VAL A 146 -19.36 3.70 -12.42
C VAL A 146 -20.25 2.93 -13.39
N THR A 147 -20.43 3.43 -14.61
CA THR A 147 -21.14 2.73 -15.68
C THR A 147 -20.30 1.61 -16.29
N GLN A 148 -18.98 1.81 -16.38
CA GLN A 148 -18.03 0.83 -16.86
C GLN A 148 -16.77 0.92 -16.00
N VAL A 149 -16.33 -0.22 -15.47
CA VAL A 149 -15.13 -0.32 -14.64
C VAL A 149 -13.88 -0.18 -15.48
N GLN A 150 -12.99 0.73 -15.09
CA GLN A 150 -11.73 1.03 -15.78
C GLN A 150 -10.51 1.04 -14.86
N THR A 151 -10.70 1.42 -13.59
CA THR A 151 -9.61 1.57 -12.62
C THR A 151 -9.91 0.84 -11.32
N GLN A 152 -8.86 0.55 -10.56
CA GLN A 152 -8.98 -0.07 -9.24
C GLN A 152 -9.88 0.77 -8.30
N GLY A 153 -10.65 0.09 -7.46
CA GLY A 153 -11.60 0.75 -6.55
C GLY A 153 -12.90 1.20 -7.24
N GLU A 154 -13.16 0.74 -8.44
CA GLU A 154 -14.43 0.95 -9.14
C GLU A 154 -15.27 -0.32 -9.17
N PHE A 155 -16.58 -0.14 -9.21
CA PHE A 155 -17.53 -1.21 -9.50
C PHE A 155 -18.67 -0.73 -10.37
N SER A 156 -19.25 -1.64 -11.14
CA SER A 156 -20.38 -1.42 -12.01
C SER A 156 -21.41 -2.51 -11.81
N LEU A 157 -22.69 -2.13 -11.85
CA LEU A 157 -23.79 -3.06 -11.78
C LEU A 157 -24.65 -2.94 -13.04
N ARG A 158 -24.83 -4.06 -13.75
CA ARG A 158 -25.64 -4.17 -14.96
C ARG A 158 -26.58 -5.37 -14.82
N GLY A 159 -27.83 -5.12 -14.43
CA GLY A 159 -28.75 -6.21 -14.06
C GLY A 159 -28.20 -6.99 -12.87
N ASP A 160 -28.00 -8.28 -13.03
CA ASP A 160 -27.47 -9.18 -12.01
C ASP A 160 -25.94 -9.35 -12.07
N ILE A 161 -25.27 -8.62 -13.01
CA ILE A 161 -23.83 -8.69 -13.18
C ILE A 161 -23.17 -7.55 -12.40
N LEU A 162 -22.30 -7.90 -11.48
CA LEU A 162 -21.48 -6.98 -10.70
C LEU A 162 -20.02 -7.11 -11.15
N ASP A 163 -19.51 -6.08 -11.81
CA ASP A 163 -18.11 -5.95 -12.17
C ASP A 163 -17.39 -5.17 -11.06
N ILE A 164 -16.27 -5.69 -10.56
CA ILE A 164 -15.46 -5.05 -9.52
C ILE A 164 -14.01 -5.06 -9.96
N PHE A 165 -13.34 -3.89 -9.91
CA PHE A 165 -11.89 -3.83 -10.04
C PHE A 165 -11.28 -3.69 -8.64
N GLU A 166 -10.72 -4.78 -8.17
CA GLU A 166 -10.14 -4.84 -6.83
C GLU A 166 -9.03 -3.82 -6.62
N ILE A 167 -8.95 -3.30 -5.40
CA ILE A 167 -7.77 -2.56 -4.94
C ILE A 167 -6.70 -3.59 -4.60
N ARG A 168 -5.80 -3.83 -5.54
CA ARG A 168 -4.62 -4.69 -5.38
C ARG A 168 -3.38 -3.93 -5.84
N SER A 169 -2.22 -4.18 -5.21
CA SER A 169 -0.95 -4.01 -5.90
C SER A 169 -0.98 -4.89 -7.14
N GLU A 170 -0.52 -4.40 -8.27
CA GLU A 170 -0.45 -5.18 -9.50
C GLU A 170 0.33 -6.46 -9.24
N GLU A 171 -0.37 -7.54 -8.94
CA GLU A 171 0.22 -8.83 -8.75
C GLU A 171 -0.24 -9.82 -9.80
N ARG A 172 0.78 -10.27 -10.54
CA ARG A 172 0.86 -11.56 -11.23
C ARG A 172 -0.29 -11.86 -12.18
N ARG A 173 -0.17 -11.39 -13.35
CA ARG A 173 -0.46 -12.25 -14.48
C ARG A 173 0.59 -13.37 -14.49
N VAL A 174 0.35 -14.43 -13.73
CA VAL A 174 1.00 -15.71 -13.99
C VAL A 174 0.38 -16.20 -15.30
N GLY A 175 1.16 -16.07 -16.40
CA GLY A 175 0.86 -16.74 -17.65
C GLY A 175 1.10 -18.23 -17.53
#